data_02c1f1783110611c06182f39a88e02b8
#
_entry.id   02c1f1783110611c06182f39a88e02b8
#
_cell.length_a   1.000
_cell.length_b   1.000
_cell.length_c   1.000
_cell.angle_alpha   90.00
_cell.angle_beta   90.00
_cell.angle_gamma   90.00
#
_symmetry.space_group_name_H-M   'P 1'
#
loop_
_entity.id
_entity.type
_entity.pdbx_description
1 polymer ?
#
loop_
_entity_poly.entity_id
_entity_poly.type
_entity_poly.pdbx_seq_one_letter_code
_entity_poly.pdbx_strand_id
1 'polypeptide(L)'
;KAYEFIEKQVKDGHQAYVICPLVEESENTEAENVTDYTKLLKAELPDVRIACLHGKMKPAEKNRIMEEFLNHDTDVLVSTTVIEVGVNVPNATVMLIEDAQRFGLAQLHQLRGRVGRSDLQSYCIMMNTSESKESKKRLDILNRSNDGFYIAREDLKLRGQGDFFGVRQSGEMEFAVGDIFADAGLLQEAAEVVKALLDKDPELSKEEHRASNQHMETYGEQWYEQLNL
;
A
#
# COMPACT_ATOMS: atom_id res chain seq x y z
N LYS A 1 -24.91 1.94 -6.09
CA LYS A 1 -24.09 2.08 -7.34
C LYS A 1 -22.97 1.03 -7.42
N ALA A 2 -22.09 0.90 -6.39
CA ALA A 2 -21.01 -0.10 -6.45
C ALA A 2 -21.58 -1.54 -6.46
N TYR A 3 -22.55 -1.84 -5.61
CA TYR A 3 -23.18 -3.14 -5.53
C TYR A 3 -24.00 -3.46 -6.79
N GLU A 4 -24.75 -2.49 -7.33
CA GLU A 4 -25.44 -2.63 -8.62
C GLU A 4 -24.47 -2.94 -9.77
N PHE A 5 -23.26 -2.38 -9.70
CA PHE A 5 -22.21 -2.66 -10.67
C PHE A 5 -21.69 -4.09 -10.54
N ILE A 6 -21.43 -4.55 -9.29
CA ILE A 6 -21.04 -5.95 -9.02
C ILE A 6 -22.13 -6.90 -9.52
N GLU A 7 -23.40 -6.64 -9.19
CA GLU A 7 -24.53 -7.46 -9.64
C GLU A 7 -24.59 -7.57 -11.16
N LYS A 8 -24.39 -6.45 -11.87
CA LYS A 8 -24.34 -6.44 -13.32
C LYS A 8 -23.18 -7.31 -13.84
N GLN A 9 -21.99 -7.17 -13.29
CA GLN A 9 -20.81 -7.94 -13.72
C GLN A 9 -20.99 -9.44 -13.45
N VAL A 10 -21.63 -9.81 -12.33
CA VAL A 10 -21.99 -11.20 -12.03
C VAL A 10 -23.01 -11.74 -13.03
N LYS A 11 -24.03 -10.96 -13.39
CA LYS A 11 -25.00 -11.34 -14.45
C LYS A 11 -24.35 -11.50 -15.82
N ASP A 12 -23.29 -10.73 -16.09
CA ASP A 12 -22.47 -10.86 -17.31
C ASP A 12 -21.50 -12.06 -17.25
N GLY A 13 -21.54 -12.86 -16.16
CA GLY A 13 -20.74 -14.07 -15.97
C GLY A 13 -19.36 -13.83 -15.35
N HIS A 14 -19.10 -12.68 -14.76
CA HIS A 14 -17.84 -12.36 -14.10
C HIS A 14 -17.90 -12.56 -12.59
N GLN A 15 -16.73 -12.60 -11.96
CA GLN A 15 -16.59 -12.72 -10.51
C GLN A 15 -15.97 -11.46 -9.89
N ALA A 16 -16.21 -11.25 -8.60
CA ALA A 16 -15.72 -10.09 -7.88
C ALA A 16 -15.05 -10.44 -6.55
N TYR A 17 -14.02 -9.66 -6.20
CA TYR A 17 -13.49 -9.58 -4.86
C TYR A 17 -14.07 -8.36 -4.14
N VAL A 18 -14.39 -8.53 -2.86
CA VAL A 18 -14.73 -7.42 -1.96
C VAL A 18 -13.80 -7.49 -0.78
N ILE A 19 -13.01 -6.44 -0.60
CA ILE A 19 -12.00 -6.35 0.45
C ILE A 19 -12.48 -5.41 1.55
N CYS A 20 -12.55 -5.95 2.77
CA CYS A 20 -12.86 -5.18 3.98
C CYS A 20 -11.55 -4.83 4.72
N PRO A 21 -11.42 -3.64 5.31
CA PRO A 21 -10.25 -3.28 6.09
C PRO A 21 -10.17 -4.12 7.37
N LEU A 22 -8.93 -4.40 7.79
CA LEU A 22 -8.66 -4.92 9.12
C LEU A 22 -9.04 -3.86 10.17
N VAL A 23 -9.78 -4.25 11.20
CA VAL A 23 -10.01 -3.42 12.38
C VAL A 23 -9.03 -3.87 13.45
N GLU A 24 -8.14 -2.99 13.88
CA GLU A 24 -6.98 -3.29 14.72
C GLU A 24 -7.29 -3.79 16.15
N GLU A 25 -8.56 -3.86 16.57
CA GLU A 25 -8.90 -4.12 17.97
C GLU A 25 -8.76 -5.57 18.44
N SER A 26 -8.89 -6.56 17.58
CA SER A 26 -8.55 -7.97 17.82
C SER A 26 -8.83 -8.84 16.59
N GLU A 27 -8.16 -10.00 16.49
CA GLU A 27 -8.48 -11.00 15.44
C GLU A 27 -9.95 -11.50 15.51
N ASN A 28 -10.63 -11.38 16.67
CA ASN A 28 -12.05 -11.72 16.81
C ASN A 28 -12.94 -10.72 16.09
N THR A 29 -12.62 -9.44 16.20
CA THR A 29 -13.36 -8.34 15.58
C THR A 29 -13.26 -8.40 14.05
N GLU A 30 -12.10 -8.82 13.51
CA GLU A 30 -11.88 -8.98 12.07
C GLU A 30 -12.83 -10.01 11.44
N ALA A 31 -12.88 -11.20 12.02
CA ALA A 31 -13.74 -12.28 11.53
C ALA A 31 -15.23 -11.94 11.63
N GLU A 32 -15.63 -11.25 12.70
CA GLU A 32 -16.99 -10.76 12.90
C GLU A 32 -17.35 -9.71 11.86
N ASN A 33 -16.49 -8.73 11.62
CA ASN A 33 -16.74 -7.65 10.65
C ASN A 33 -16.91 -8.18 9.22
N VAL A 34 -16.05 -9.09 8.76
CA VAL A 34 -16.19 -9.71 7.44
C VAL A 34 -17.45 -10.53 7.32
N THR A 35 -17.79 -11.27 8.39
CA THR A 35 -19.00 -12.10 8.43
C THR A 35 -20.26 -11.24 8.39
N ASP A 36 -20.30 -10.17 9.16
CA ASP A 36 -21.47 -9.27 9.21
C ASP A 36 -21.61 -8.47 7.93
N TYR A 37 -20.49 -8.02 7.36
CA TYR A 37 -20.48 -7.38 6.05
C TYR A 37 -20.99 -8.36 4.96
N THR A 38 -20.58 -9.62 5.02
CA THR A 38 -21.04 -10.65 4.10
C THR A 38 -22.56 -10.89 4.22
N LYS A 39 -23.12 -10.88 5.44
CA LYS A 39 -24.57 -10.99 5.66
C LYS A 39 -25.31 -9.79 5.05
N LEU A 40 -24.78 -8.58 5.26
CA LEU A 40 -25.33 -7.37 4.67
C LEU A 40 -25.31 -7.44 3.15
N LEU A 41 -24.19 -7.83 2.56
CA LEU A 41 -24.05 -7.94 1.11
C LEU A 41 -24.99 -9.01 0.52
N LYS A 42 -25.19 -10.13 1.21
CA LYS A 42 -26.17 -11.15 0.81
C LYS A 42 -27.62 -10.65 0.85
N ALA A 43 -27.92 -9.75 1.77
CA ALA A 43 -29.26 -9.14 1.82
C ALA A 43 -29.47 -8.12 0.69
N GLU A 44 -28.44 -7.39 0.31
CA GLU A 44 -28.47 -6.42 -0.80
C GLU A 44 -28.43 -7.10 -2.19
N LEU A 45 -27.80 -8.27 -2.29
CA LEU A 45 -27.59 -9.02 -3.52
C LEU A 45 -28.07 -10.47 -3.38
N PRO A 46 -29.39 -10.71 -3.27
CA PRO A 46 -29.95 -12.03 -2.94
C PRO A 46 -29.71 -13.09 -4.01
N ASP A 47 -29.53 -12.69 -5.26
CA ASP A 47 -29.33 -13.60 -6.41
C ASP A 47 -27.84 -13.90 -6.68
N VAL A 48 -26.92 -13.36 -5.84
CA VAL A 48 -25.47 -13.51 -6.00
C VAL A 48 -24.94 -14.52 -4.98
N ARG A 49 -24.16 -15.48 -5.43
CA ARG A 49 -23.50 -16.48 -4.58
C ARG A 49 -22.29 -15.85 -3.92
N ILE A 50 -22.38 -15.55 -2.62
CA ILE A 50 -21.36 -14.84 -1.87
C ILE A 50 -20.74 -15.74 -0.82
N ALA A 51 -19.42 -15.88 -0.81
CA ALA A 51 -18.65 -16.51 0.25
C ALA A 51 -17.77 -15.49 0.98
N CYS A 52 -17.40 -15.80 2.23
CA CYS A 52 -16.44 -15.01 2.99
C CYS A 52 -15.18 -15.83 3.29
N LEU A 53 -14.05 -15.11 3.39
CA LEU A 53 -12.76 -15.69 3.72
C LEU A 53 -12.02 -14.77 4.70
N HIS A 54 -11.59 -15.30 5.85
CA HIS A 54 -10.87 -14.53 6.86
C HIS A 54 -9.79 -15.35 7.56
N GLY A 55 -8.87 -14.66 8.25
CA GLY A 55 -7.69 -15.24 8.87
C GLY A 55 -7.94 -16.45 9.77
N LYS A 56 -9.04 -16.43 10.56
CA LYS A 56 -9.40 -17.45 11.55
C LYS A 56 -9.92 -18.78 11.00
N MET A 57 -10.31 -18.82 9.73
CA MET A 57 -10.77 -20.08 9.13
C MET A 57 -9.67 -21.12 9.10
N LYS A 58 -10.05 -22.39 9.29
CA LYS A 58 -9.12 -23.50 9.15
C LYS A 58 -8.59 -23.59 7.72
N PRO A 59 -7.33 -24.01 7.51
CA PRO A 59 -6.76 -24.10 6.16
C PRO A 59 -7.60 -24.91 5.17
N ALA A 60 -8.18 -26.01 5.61
CA ALA A 60 -9.05 -26.86 4.77
C ALA A 60 -10.33 -26.12 4.31
N GLU A 61 -10.89 -25.27 5.16
CA GLU A 61 -12.06 -24.46 4.83
C GLU A 61 -11.71 -23.34 3.86
N LYS A 62 -10.58 -22.65 4.09
CA LYS A 62 -10.05 -21.63 3.17
C LYS A 62 -9.84 -22.21 1.78
N ASN A 63 -9.21 -23.39 1.71
CA ASN A 63 -8.96 -24.06 0.43
C ASN A 63 -10.27 -24.42 -0.29
N ARG A 64 -11.26 -24.95 0.43
CA ARG A 64 -12.57 -25.28 -0.14
C ARG A 64 -13.25 -24.03 -0.73
N ILE A 65 -13.31 -22.93 0.02
CA ILE A 65 -13.91 -21.69 -0.46
C ILE A 65 -13.18 -21.14 -1.69
N MET A 66 -11.85 -21.26 -1.71
CA MET A 66 -11.07 -20.85 -2.86
C MET A 66 -11.30 -21.73 -4.10
N GLU A 67 -11.44 -23.04 -3.91
CA GLU A 67 -11.81 -23.96 -5.00
C GLU A 67 -13.21 -23.66 -5.54
N GLU A 68 -14.20 -23.42 -4.68
CA GLU A 68 -15.54 -22.98 -5.05
C GLU A 68 -15.52 -21.67 -5.87
N PHE A 69 -14.67 -20.72 -5.47
CA PHE A 69 -14.51 -19.46 -6.20
C PHE A 69 -13.80 -19.67 -7.54
N LEU A 70 -12.76 -20.50 -7.60
CA LEU A 70 -12.08 -20.87 -8.84
C LEU A 70 -12.99 -21.58 -9.85
N ASN A 71 -13.83 -22.49 -9.36
CA ASN A 71 -14.76 -23.26 -10.17
C ASN A 71 -16.02 -22.46 -10.58
N HIS A 72 -16.10 -21.19 -10.16
CA HIS A 72 -17.27 -20.33 -10.37
C HIS A 72 -18.55 -20.86 -9.68
N ASP A 73 -18.40 -21.58 -8.57
CA ASP A 73 -19.51 -21.93 -7.68
C ASP A 73 -19.86 -20.75 -6.75
N THR A 74 -18.97 -19.78 -6.63
CA THR A 74 -19.12 -18.53 -5.90
C THR A 74 -18.85 -17.36 -6.85
N ASP A 75 -19.72 -16.33 -6.81
CA ASP A 75 -19.63 -15.15 -7.68
C ASP A 75 -18.83 -14.02 -7.02
N VAL A 76 -19.00 -13.86 -5.70
CA VAL A 76 -18.33 -12.80 -4.92
C VAL A 76 -17.62 -13.38 -3.72
N LEU A 77 -16.33 -13.09 -3.61
CA LEU A 77 -15.50 -13.44 -2.46
C LEU A 77 -15.24 -12.21 -1.59
N VAL A 78 -15.83 -12.19 -0.40
CA VAL A 78 -15.58 -11.14 0.61
C VAL A 78 -14.41 -11.58 1.48
N SER A 79 -13.41 -10.73 1.65
CA SER A 79 -12.21 -11.08 2.42
C SER A 79 -11.61 -9.85 3.12
N THR A 80 -10.76 -10.11 4.11
CA THR A 80 -9.80 -9.10 4.60
C THR A 80 -8.59 -9.01 3.68
N THR A 81 -7.62 -8.16 4.02
CA THR A 81 -6.39 -7.94 3.24
C THR A 81 -5.57 -9.19 2.97
N VAL A 82 -5.78 -10.24 3.75
CA VAL A 82 -5.02 -11.49 3.65
C VAL A 82 -5.64 -12.40 2.58
N ILE A 83 -5.77 -11.90 1.36
CA ILE A 83 -5.79 -12.82 0.22
C ILE A 83 -4.32 -13.20 -0.02
N GLU A 84 -3.75 -14.02 0.86
CA GLU A 84 -2.50 -14.76 0.62
C GLU A 84 -2.65 -15.79 -0.50
N VAL A 85 -3.61 -15.54 -1.37
CA VAL A 85 -3.94 -16.47 -2.41
C VAL A 85 -3.08 -16.12 -3.61
N GLY A 86 -1.98 -16.83 -3.74
CA GLY A 86 -1.24 -16.93 -4.98
C GLY A 86 -2.07 -17.55 -6.13
N VAL A 87 -3.36 -17.72 -5.93
CA VAL A 87 -4.30 -18.28 -6.91
C VAL A 87 -4.76 -17.17 -7.84
N ASN A 88 -4.50 -17.37 -9.11
CA ASN A 88 -5.01 -16.50 -10.17
C ASN A 88 -6.42 -16.93 -10.54
N VAL A 89 -7.41 -16.04 -10.44
CA VAL A 89 -8.79 -16.25 -10.89
C VAL A 89 -9.04 -15.32 -12.08
N PRO A 90 -8.82 -15.78 -13.32
CA PRO A 90 -8.88 -14.93 -14.51
C PRO A 90 -10.25 -14.28 -14.72
N ASN A 91 -11.33 -14.92 -14.24
CA ASN A 91 -12.70 -14.43 -14.35
C ASN A 91 -13.08 -13.40 -13.28
N ALA A 92 -12.26 -13.19 -12.25
CA ALA A 92 -12.45 -12.15 -11.25
C ALA A 92 -12.02 -10.81 -11.84
N THR A 93 -12.95 -10.07 -12.41
CA THR A 93 -12.71 -8.81 -13.11
C THR A 93 -13.00 -7.58 -12.25
N VAL A 94 -13.66 -7.74 -11.11
CA VAL A 94 -13.99 -6.62 -10.20
C VAL A 94 -13.29 -6.78 -8.87
N MET A 95 -12.66 -5.71 -8.42
CA MET A 95 -12.13 -5.54 -7.06
C MET A 95 -12.85 -4.36 -6.43
N LEU A 96 -13.63 -4.60 -5.38
CA LEU A 96 -14.19 -3.55 -4.53
C LEU A 96 -13.40 -3.51 -3.22
N ILE A 97 -12.91 -2.34 -2.83
CA ILE A 97 -12.17 -2.13 -1.59
C ILE A 97 -12.97 -1.15 -0.73
N GLU A 98 -13.51 -1.65 0.36
CA GLU A 98 -14.22 -0.84 1.35
C GLU A 98 -13.24 -0.06 2.22
N ASP A 99 -13.63 1.15 2.62
CA ASP A 99 -12.80 2.03 3.43
C ASP A 99 -11.35 2.13 2.92
N ALA A 100 -11.18 2.33 1.63
CA ALA A 100 -9.87 2.31 0.97
C ALA A 100 -8.85 3.28 1.60
N GLN A 101 -9.30 4.34 2.28
CA GLN A 101 -8.44 5.27 3.00
C GLN A 101 -7.69 4.64 4.18
N ARG A 102 -8.11 3.48 4.66
CA ARG A 102 -7.46 2.76 5.77
C ARG A 102 -6.28 1.90 5.32
N PHE A 103 -6.13 1.69 4.03
CA PHE A 103 -5.05 0.89 3.44
C PHE A 103 -3.85 1.75 3.06
N GLY A 104 -2.66 1.19 3.10
CA GLY A 104 -1.48 1.78 2.49
C GLY A 104 -1.55 1.79 0.96
N LEU A 105 -0.92 2.77 0.30
CA LEU A 105 -0.91 2.85 -1.16
C LEU A 105 -0.29 1.61 -1.82
N ALA A 106 0.76 1.05 -1.22
CA ALA A 106 1.38 -0.20 -1.68
C ALA A 106 0.40 -1.38 -1.61
N GLN A 107 -0.38 -1.50 -0.53
CA GLN A 107 -1.40 -2.54 -0.38
C GLN A 107 -2.50 -2.39 -1.42
N LEU A 108 -3.02 -1.18 -1.62
CA LEU A 108 -4.03 -0.89 -2.64
C LEU A 108 -3.53 -1.22 -4.04
N HIS A 109 -2.27 -0.90 -4.34
CA HIS A 109 -1.64 -1.24 -5.61
C HIS A 109 -1.54 -2.76 -5.80
N GLN A 110 -1.15 -3.51 -4.77
CA GLN A 110 -1.10 -4.97 -4.81
C GLN A 110 -2.49 -5.59 -4.98
N LEU A 111 -3.51 -5.09 -4.25
CA LEU A 111 -4.89 -5.53 -4.39
C LEU A 111 -5.41 -5.28 -5.80
N ARG A 112 -5.23 -4.08 -6.33
CA ARG A 112 -5.61 -3.75 -7.72
C ARG A 112 -4.97 -4.72 -8.72
N GLY A 113 -3.71 -5.10 -8.51
CA GLY A 113 -3.02 -6.07 -9.36
C GLY A 113 -3.51 -7.52 -9.25
N ARG A 114 -4.51 -7.81 -8.41
CA ARG A 114 -5.14 -9.13 -8.33
C ARG A 114 -6.23 -9.35 -9.37
N VAL A 115 -6.77 -8.28 -9.92
CA VAL A 115 -7.68 -8.31 -11.09
C VAL A 115 -6.95 -7.79 -12.33
N GLY A 116 -7.50 -8.00 -13.52
CA GLY A 116 -6.85 -7.56 -14.76
C GLY A 116 -5.69 -8.44 -15.22
N ARG A 117 -5.74 -9.73 -14.90
CA ARG A 117 -4.73 -10.72 -15.31
C ARG A 117 -5.15 -11.55 -16.52
N SER A 118 -6.22 -11.16 -17.18
CA SER A 118 -6.75 -11.72 -18.40
C SER A 118 -7.00 -10.61 -19.41
N ASP A 119 -7.41 -10.96 -20.61
CA ASP A 119 -7.78 -10.00 -21.66
C ASP A 119 -9.12 -9.29 -21.38
N LEU A 120 -9.81 -9.66 -20.28
CA LEU A 120 -11.07 -9.07 -19.88
C LEU A 120 -10.87 -7.69 -19.24
N GLN A 121 -11.77 -6.76 -19.55
CA GLN A 121 -11.79 -5.46 -18.89
C GLN A 121 -12.03 -5.63 -17.39
N SER A 122 -11.13 -5.10 -16.58
CA SER A 122 -11.20 -5.21 -15.12
C SER A 122 -11.35 -3.84 -14.46
N TYR A 123 -11.95 -3.86 -13.28
CA TYR A 123 -12.33 -2.67 -12.54
C TYR A 123 -11.85 -2.77 -11.09
N CYS A 124 -11.25 -1.71 -10.58
CA CYS A 124 -10.92 -1.57 -9.16
C CYS A 124 -11.68 -0.38 -8.60
N ILE A 125 -12.62 -0.63 -7.73
CA ILE A 125 -13.49 0.37 -7.09
C ILE A 125 -12.99 0.58 -5.66
N MET A 126 -12.57 1.79 -5.34
CA MET A 126 -12.09 2.18 -4.01
C MET A 126 -13.15 3.05 -3.34
N MET A 127 -13.80 2.50 -2.31
CA MET A 127 -14.78 3.23 -1.51
C MET A 127 -14.03 4.07 -0.47
N ASN A 128 -14.27 5.37 -0.48
CA ASN A 128 -13.70 6.31 0.48
C ASN A 128 -14.80 6.90 1.35
N THR A 129 -14.85 6.53 2.60
CA THR A 129 -15.82 7.06 3.58
C THR A 129 -15.29 8.30 4.31
N SER A 130 -13.99 8.63 4.14
CA SER A 130 -13.39 9.81 4.74
C SER A 130 -13.63 11.06 3.88
N GLU A 131 -14.03 12.15 4.53
CA GLU A 131 -14.13 13.47 3.89
C GLU A 131 -12.78 14.21 3.81
N SER A 132 -11.72 13.65 4.40
CA SER A 132 -10.39 14.24 4.44
C SER A 132 -9.84 14.49 3.03
N LYS A 133 -9.30 15.69 2.81
CA LYS A 133 -8.61 16.04 1.56
C LYS A 133 -7.37 15.17 1.31
N GLU A 134 -6.70 14.77 2.39
CA GLU A 134 -5.51 13.90 2.32
C GLU A 134 -5.87 12.51 1.84
N SER A 135 -6.96 11.91 2.36
CA SER A 135 -7.46 10.62 1.88
C SER A 135 -7.80 10.66 0.39
N LYS A 136 -8.48 11.70 -0.05
CA LYS A 136 -8.79 11.89 -1.48
C LYS A 136 -7.52 12.02 -2.32
N LYS A 137 -6.55 12.81 -1.86
CA LYS A 137 -5.26 13.01 -2.54
C LYS A 137 -4.46 11.71 -2.66
N ARG A 138 -4.47 10.88 -1.60
CA ARG A 138 -3.85 9.55 -1.61
C ARG A 138 -4.48 8.62 -2.64
N LEU A 139 -5.79 8.49 -2.64
CA LEU A 139 -6.49 7.60 -3.59
C LEU A 139 -6.36 8.08 -5.03
N ASP A 140 -6.28 9.39 -5.26
CA ASP A 140 -6.05 9.98 -6.58
C ASP A 140 -4.72 9.55 -7.22
N ILE A 141 -3.69 9.26 -6.43
CA ILE A 141 -2.41 8.75 -6.94
C ILE A 141 -2.62 7.44 -7.68
N LEU A 142 -3.43 6.54 -7.11
CA LEU A 142 -3.76 5.26 -7.73
C LEU A 142 -4.63 5.41 -9.00
N ASN A 143 -5.46 6.44 -9.06
CA ASN A 143 -6.26 6.73 -10.26
C ASN A 143 -5.39 7.25 -11.42
N ARG A 144 -4.27 7.93 -11.13
CA ARG A 144 -3.41 8.56 -12.13
C ARG A 144 -2.41 7.62 -12.76
N SER A 145 -2.00 6.55 -12.07
CA SER A 145 -0.93 5.68 -12.54
C SER A 145 -1.10 4.23 -12.09
N ASN A 146 -0.66 3.33 -12.97
CA ASN A 146 -0.46 1.91 -12.67
C ASN A 146 1.01 1.58 -12.39
N ASP A 147 1.91 2.55 -12.48
CA ASP A 147 3.33 2.39 -12.23
C ASP A 147 3.60 2.31 -10.71
N GLY A 148 4.09 1.16 -10.25
CA GLY A 148 4.41 0.91 -8.85
C GLY A 148 5.50 1.83 -8.30
N PHE A 149 6.49 2.21 -9.12
CA PHE A 149 7.56 3.14 -8.72
C PHE A 149 7.02 4.56 -8.52
N TYR A 150 6.14 5.00 -9.41
CA TYR A 150 5.45 6.28 -9.26
C TYR A 150 4.63 6.30 -7.96
N ILE A 151 3.84 5.24 -7.70
CA ILE A 151 3.00 5.14 -6.51
C ILE A 151 3.86 5.14 -5.25
N ALA A 152 4.96 4.38 -5.22
CA ALA A 152 5.88 4.32 -4.08
C ALA A 152 6.52 5.69 -3.79
N ARG A 153 6.95 6.41 -4.83
CA ARG A 153 7.50 7.76 -4.68
C ARG A 153 6.48 8.75 -4.14
N GLU A 154 5.25 8.72 -4.63
CA GLU A 154 4.20 9.60 -4.14
C GLU A 154 3.75 9.24 -2.71
N ASP A 155 3.72 7.93 -2.35
CA ASP A 155 3.45 7.49 -0.98
C ASP A 155 4.52 8.02 -0.01
N LEU A 156 5.78 7.97 -0.43
CA LEU A 156 6.91 8.50 0.34
C LEU A 156 6.80 10.01 0.55
N LYS A 157 6.45 10.78 -0.48
CA LYS A 157 6.20 12.23 -0.37
C LYS A 157 5.08 12.55 0.62
N LEU A 158 4.01 11.73 0.65
CA LEU A 158 2.88 11.94 1.55
C LEU A 158 3.19 11.60 3.01
N ARG A 159 4.05 10.60 3.24
CA ARG A 159 4.48 10.21 4.60
C ARG A 159 5.48 11.19 5.21
N GLY A 160 6.11 12.01 4.37
CA GLY A 160 7.20 12.87 4.79
C GLY A 160 8.50 12.10 5.04
N GLN A 161 9.57 12.84 5.29
CA GLN A 161 10.91 12.26 5.46
C GLN A 161 11.10 11.52 6.79
N GLY A 162 10.23 11.74 7.79
CA GLY A 162 10.40 11.24 9.15
C GLY A 162 10.27 9.71 9.31
N ASP A 163 9.51 9.03 8.43
CA ASP A 163 9.30 7.57 8.53
C ASP A 163 10.37 6.74 7.81
N PHE A 164 11.28 7.38 7.04
CA PHE A 164 12.23 6.65 6.19
C PHE A 164 13.35 5.97 6.97
N PHE A 165 13.70 6.48 8.14
CA PHE A 165 14.83 5.96 8.94
C PHE A 165 14.41 5.16 10.18
N GLY A 166 13.11 4.83 10.34
CA GLY A 166 12.65 3.96 11.44
C GLY A 166 12.82 4.53 12.85
N VAL A 167 13.21 5.80 12.97
CA VAL A 167 13.33 6.54 14.23
C VAL A 167 12.24 7.59 14.24
N ARG A 168 11.22 7.39 15.07
CA ARG A 168 10.28 8.47 15.44
C ARG A 168 11.06 9.56 16.16
N GLN A 169 11.71 10.42 15.41
CA GLN A 169 12.13 11.73 15.93
C GLN A 169 11.18 12.78 15.38
N SER A 170 10.52 13.44 16.29
CA SER A 170 9.79 14.68 16.07
C SER A 170 10.79 15.78 15.67
N GLY A 171 11.10 15.84 14.38
CA GLY A 171 11.94 16.84 13.77
C GLY A 171 11.99 16.55 12.28
N GLU A 172 11.51 17.47 11.46
CA GLU A 172 11.74 17.43 10.02
C GLU A 172 13.25 17.42 9.81
N MET A 173 13.79 16.39 9.11
CA MET A 173 15.15 16.52 8.56
C MET A 173 15.07 17.58 7.46
N GLU A 174 15.22 18.82 7.83
CA GLU A 174 15.46 19.90 6.90
C GLU A 174 16.90 19.75 6.38
N PHE A 175 17.03 19.34 5.12
CA PHE A 175 18.30 19.56 4.45
C PHE A 175 18.51 21.07 4.38
N ALA A 176 19.67 21.52 4.83
CA ALA A 176 20.05 22.93 4.78
C ALA A 176 19.99 23.47 3.32
N VAL A 177 20.17 22.59 2.33
CA VAL A 177 20.11 22.92 0.90
C VAL A 177 19.58 21.69 0.16
N GLY A 178 18.44 21.81 -0.51
CA GLY A 178 17.92 20.78 -1.42
C GLY A 178 16.74 19.96 -0.89
N ASP A 179 16.07 19.29 -1.79
CA ASP A 179 14.95 18.37 -1.56
C ASP A 179 15.37 16.96 -2.00
N ILE A 180 15.27 15.95 -1.11
CA ILE A 180 15.69 14.56 -1.40
C ILE A 180 15.02 14.01 -2.66
N PHE A 181 13.82 14.45 -2.99
CA PHE A 181 13.06 13.92 -4.12
C PHE A 181 13.26 14.74 -5.39
N ALA A 182 13.33 16.07 -5.27
CA ALA A 182 13.56 16.94 -6.40
C ALA A 182 15.02 16.84 -6.87
N ASP A 183 15.93 16.66 -5.92
CA ASP A 183 17.37 16.70 -6.16
C ASP A 183 18.04 15.32 -6.04
N ALA A 184 17.28 14.22 -6.22
CA ALA A 184 17.81 12.85 -6.11
C ALA A 184 19.02 12.59 -7.02
N GLY A 185 19.05 13.17 -8.23
CA GLY A 185 20.20 13.10 -9.13
C GLY A 185 21.42 13.80 -8.55
N LEU A 186 21.25 14.99 -7.97
CA LEU A 186 22.32 15.76 -7.35
C LEU A 186 22.86 15.05 -6.10
N LEU A 187 21.98 14.39 -5.31
CA LEU A 187 22.40 13.60 -4.16
C LEU A 187 23.24 12.39 -4.57
N GLN A 188 22.90 11.74 -5.69
CA GLN A 188 23.68 10.63 -6.21
C GLN A 188 25.07 11.11 -6.71
N GLU A 189 25.14 12.19 -7.45
CA GLU A 189 26.39 12.82 -7.86
C GLU A 189 27.24 13.22 -6.66
N ALA A 190 26.64 13.84 -5.63
CA ALA A 190 27.33 14.21 -4.40
C ALA A 190 27.88 12.99 -3.67
N ALA A 191 27.12 11.89 -3.59
CA ALA A 191 27.57 10.64 -2.99
C ALA A 191 28.76 10.03 -3.72
N GLU A 192 28.78 10.07 -5.05
CA GLU A 192 29.93 9.60 -5.87
C GLU A 192 31.18 10.47 -5.64
N VAL A 193 31.01 11.78 -5.59
CA VAL A 193 32.11 12.71 -5.29
C VAL A 193 32.68 12.48 -3.89
N VAL A 194 31.83 12.35 -2.87
CA VAL A 194 32.24 12.07 -1.50
C VAL A 194 32.98 10.73 -1.42
N LYS A 195 32.47 9.69 -2.08
CA LYS A 195 33.12 8.39 -2.13
C LYS A 195 34.52 8.47 -2.76
N ALA A 196 34.65 9.14 -3.89
CA ALA A 196 35.93 9.31 -4.57
C ALA A 196 36.94 10.14 -3.75
N LEU A 197 36.43 11.06 -2.93
CA LEU A 197 37.22 11.87 -2.00
C LEU A 197 37.72 11.03 -0.84
N LEU A 198 36.84 10.25 -0.20
CA LEU A 198 37.18 9.36 0.91
C LEU A 198 38.10 8.20 0.48
N ASP A 199 37.97 7.70 -0.76
CA ASP A 199 38.91 6.70 -1.31
C ASP A 199 40.33 7.24 -1.43
N LYS A 200 40.50 8.57 -1.60
CA LYS A 200 41.82 9.23 -1.73
C LYS A 200 42.36 9.77 -0.41
N ASP A 201 41.49 10.12 0.50
CA ASP A 201 41.84 10.72 1.80
C ASP A 201 40.75 10.33 2.83
N PRO A 202 40.83 9.08 3.37
CA PRO A 202 39.79 8.53 4.26
C PRO A 202 39.55 9.36 5.52
N GLU A 203 40.57 10.05 6.01
CA GLU A 203 40.52 10.86 7.23
C GLU A 203 40.38 12.35 6.94
N LEU A 204 40.21 12.75 5.68
CA LEU A 204 40.17 14.15 5.24
C LEU A 204 41.33 15.00 5.84
N SER A 205 42.51 14.39 5.91
CA SER A 205 43.66 14.95 6.60
C SER A 205 44.46 15.97 5.78
N LYS A 206 44.22 16.00 4.46
CA LYS A 206 44.89 16.93 3.57
C LYS A 206 44.39 18.37 3.77
N GLU A 207 45.28 19.31 3.55
CA GLU A 207 45.00 20.74 3.74
C GLU A 207 43.82 21.22 2.87
N GLU A 208 43.69 20.70 1.65
CA GLU A 208 42.59 20.99 0.75
C GLU A 208 41.21 20.47 1.23
N HIS A 209 41.20 19.44 2.10
CA HIS A 209 39.99 18.83 2.65
C HIS A 209 39.67 19.29 4.08
N ARG A 210 40.49 20.19 4.67
CA ARG A 210 40.36 20.63 6.05
C ARG A 210 39.01 21.27 6.36
N ALA A 211 38.45 22.05 5.43
CA ALA A 211 37.14 22.67 5.60
C ALA A 211 36.01 21.60 5.63
N SER A 212 36.12 20.56 4.84
CA SER A 212 35.14 19.44 4.84
C SER A 212 35.22 18.65 6.15
N ASN A 213 36.42 18.39 6.66
CA ASN A 213 36.63 17.70 7.92
C ASN A 213 36.02 18.48 9.08
N GLN A 214 36.33 19.79 9.18
CA GLN A 214 35.79 20.66 10.23
C GLN A 214 34.25 20.75 10.18
N HIS A 215 33.67 20.73 8.97
CA HIS A 215 32.21 20.74 8.81
C HIS A 215 31.58 19.41 9.24
N MET A 216 32.21 18.28 8.94
CA MET A 216 31.77 16.96 9.38
C MET A 216 31.84 16.79 10.90
N GLU A 217 32.88 17.26 11.54
CA GLU A 217 33.01 17.26 13.02
C GLU A 217 31.89 18.06 13.68
N THR A 218 31.66 19.29 13.21
CA THR A 218 30.57 20.14 13.71
C THR A 218 29.18 19.54 13.50
N TYR A 219 28.97 18.96 12.36
CA TYR A 219 27.67 18.30 12.03
C TYR A 219 27.47 17.01 12.83
N GLY A 220 28.53 16.25 13.03
CA GLY A 220 28.53 15.03 13.85
C GLY A 220 28.22 15.32 15.32
N GLU A 221 28.79 16.35 15.88
CA GLU A 221 28.50 16.79 17.26
C GLU A 221 27.03 17.19 17.43
N GLN A 222 26.49 18.00 16.54
CA GLN A 222 25.06 18.37 16.51
C GLN A 222 24.15 17.17 16.39
N TRP A 223 24.51 16.18 15.60
CA TRP A 223 23.74 14.96 15.39
C TRP A 223 23.75 14.05 16.62
N TYR A 224 24.90 13.92 17.29
CA TYR A 224 25.03 13.18 18.54
C TYR A 224 24.26 13.83 19.69
N GLU A 225 24.22 15.16 19.77
CA GLU A 225 23.41 15.88 20.77
C GLU A 225 21.92 15.64 20.58
N GLN A 226 21.45 15.52 19.35
CA GLN A 226 20.03 15.20 19.03
C GLN A 226 19.66 13.74 19.29
N LEU A 227 20.62 12.80 19.25
CA LEU A 227 20.38 11.38 19.52
C LEU A 227 20.39 11.00 21.01
N ASN A 228 20.90 11.86 21.89
CA ASN A 228 21.02 11.63 23.33
C ASN A 228 19.89 12.28 24.19
N LEU A 229 18.74 12.57 23.58
CA LEU A 229 17.52 13.02 24.27
C LEU A 229 16.54 11.88 24.50
#